data_f2bb9455d049aba0a744f4052b88888a
#
_entry.id   f2bb9455d049aba0a744f4052b88888a
#
_cell.length_a   1.000
_cell.length_b   1.000
_cell.length_c   1.000
_cell.angle_alpha   90.00
_cell.angle_beta   90.00
_cell.angle_gamma   90.00
#
_symmetry.space_group_name_H-M   'P 1'
#
loop_
_entity.id
_entity.type
_entity.pdbx_description
1 polymer ?
#
loop_
_entity_poly.entity_id
_entity_poly.type
_entity_poly.pdbx_seq_one_letter_code
_entity_poly.pdbx_strand_id
1 'polypeptide(L)'
;MEEQAKNLAKSTAAIIIFSLLGKFFGLGRETLIAYQYGSGMEKAAWTVAQSSTGLMSALITEAIATTFIPQLQKVHLNEGPGAKDKFTSNMISVCLVVAIAVASLGIIFAPTIANITGGGFDPETKALTVVLIRYSTPLIIFAATVGIFTGYLQFNNLFAAAGAVNLPYNIVYIIYLIFLAPIFGIKGLAAISVLAVLSQVLFLVPSILKADFHFKPILNFKDKYTQQALILAMPVLVSVSINNINTIFNKYLATGLGNAAVSRLDYANKINLVILGIFITAITSVVFPAMSRAFAEKNYLLGKQIMNGSVKSVLLITVPSAIGMAVLARPIIEIALQYGAFTPEDTLETAKVLVFYSPVLVFLSINNVLNRVFFSIQDTKTPFYIGICNVAINVSLNLLVVNILGVRGLAGSVTVATAVACALRFIILRKRIGHLGMSSYLRAIIKTCLAGLIMGIFASVAFFPLEMVLAGFLAGAKLRLAKLVLLLLVALCSAFLYGLILYFLGFREVKDIVHLVNSKLEARKKRKSLN
;
A
#
# COMPACT_ATOMS: atom_id res chain seq x y z
N MET A 1 21.42 -26.68 1.89
CA MET A 1 21.51 -25.21 1.89
C MET A 1 21.13 -24.60 0.54
N GLU A 2 21.70 -25.07 -0.58
CA GLU A 2 21.42 -24.54 -1.91
C GLU A 2 19.96 -24.74 -2.38
N GLU A 3 19.38 -25.90 -2.10
CA GLU A 3 17.98 -26.21 -2.42
C GLU A 3 16.99 -25.41 -1.57
N GLN A 4 17.30 -25.18 -0.30
CA GLN A 4 16.51 -24.29 0.58
C GLN A 4 16.57 -22.83 0.11
N ALA A 5 17.75 -22.34 -0.30
CA ALA A 5 17.91 -21.00 -0.87
C ALA A 5 17.15 -20.85 -2.20
N LYS A 6 17.15 -21.89 -3.06
CA LYS A 6 16.42 -21.91 -4.32
C LYS A 6 14.89 -21.92 -4.11
N ASN A 7 14.42 -22.67 -3.12
CA ASN A 7 12.99 -22.71 -2.75
C ASN A 7 12.54 -21.40 -2.13
N LEU A 8 13.34 -20.77 -1.28
CA LEU A 8 13.07 -19.45 -0.72
C LEU A 8 13.00 -18.36 -1.82
N ALA A 9 13.94 -18.41 -2.78
CA ALA A 9 13.94 -17.48 -3.91
C ALA A 9 12.70 -17.64 -4.80
N LYS A 10 12.28 -18.88 -5.08
CA LYS A 10 11.03 -19.16 -5.83
C LYS A 10 9.80 -18.66 -5.07
N SER A 11 9.72 -18.89 -3.78
CA SER A 11 8.62 -18.44 -2.93
C SER A 11 8.54 -16.91 -2.88
N THR A 12 9.68 -16.23 -2.75
CA THR A 12 9.76 -14.76 -2.78
C THR A 12 9.32 -14.20 -4.14
N ALA A 13 9.77 -14.79 -5.24
CA ALA A 13 9.36 -14.41 -6.57
C ALA A 13 7.83 -14.58 -6.77
N ALA A 14 7.26 -15.69 -6.29
CA ALA A 14 5.82 -15.93 -6.36
C ALA A 14 5.03 -14.86 -5.57
N ILE A 15 5.46 -14.50 -4.36
CA ILE A 15 4.84 -13.41 -3.57
C ILE A 15 4.85 -12.11 -4.35
N ILE A 16 5.99 -11.74 -4.94
CA ILE A 16 6.12 -10.48 -5.71
C ILE A 16 5.16 -10.51 -6.91
N ILE A 17 5.14 -11.58 -7.69
CA ILE A 17 4.27 -11.72 -8.87
C ILE A 17 2.80 -11.62 -8.48
N PHE A 18 2.35 -12.39 -7.48
CA PHE A 18 0.96 -12.37 -7.03
C PHE A 18 0.57 -11.03 -6.40
N SER A 19 1.48 -10.38 -5.68
CA SER A 19 1.26 -9.04 -5.15
C SER A 19 1.10 -8.01 -6.27
N LEU A 20 1.90 -8.09 -7.34
CA LEU A 20 1.78 -7.23 -8.52
C LEU A 20 0.44 -7.47 -9.24
N LEU A 21 0.10 -8.73 -9.50
CA LEU A 21 -1.19 -9.07 -10.10
C LEU A 21 -2.35 -8.53 -9.26
N GLY A 22 -2.31 -8.71 -7.93
CA GLY A 22 -3.32 -8.15 -7.02
C GLY A 22 -3.48 -6.64 -7.15
N LYS A 23 -2.39 -5.89 -7.40
CA LYS A 23 -2.44 -4.43 -7.64
C LYS A 23 -3.04 -4.07 -8.98
N PHE A 24 -2.74 -4.82 -10.04
CA PHE A 24 -3.37 -4.62 -11.35
C PHE A 24 -4.87 -4.87 -11.29
N PHE A 25 -5.30 -5.97 -10.68
CA PHE A 25 -6.73 -6.22 -10.46
C PHE A 25 -7.38 -5.16 -9.55
N GLY A 26 -6.65 -4.69 -8.54
CA GLY A 26 -7.09 -3.59 -7.69
C GLY A 26 -7.29 -2.28 -8.45
N LEU A 27 -6.39 -1.93 -9.38
CA LEU A 27 -6.55 -0.77 -10.26
C LEU A 27 -7.76 -0.95 -11.18
N GLY A 28 -7.90 -2.12 -11.82
CA GLY A 28 -9.07 -2.43 -12.65
C GLY A 28 -10.40 -2.31 -11.89
N ARG A 29 -10.44 -2.74 -10.63
CA ARG A 29 -11.59 -2.52 -9.75
C ARG A 29 -11.88 -1.02 -9.55
N GLU A 30 -10.87 -0.20 -9.26
CA GLU A 30 -11.05 1.25 -9.08
C GLU A 30 -11.51 1.93 -10.38
N THR A 31 -11.00 1.48 -11.54
CA THR A 31 -11.47 1.94 -12.86
C THR A 31 -12.96 1.65 -13.05
N LEU A 32 -13.41 0.44 -12.69
CA LEU A 32 -14.82 0.08 -12.79
C LEU A 32 -15.70 0.83 -11.77
N ILE A 33 -15.19 1.11 -10.57
CA ILE A 33 -15.88 1.96 -9.59
C ILE A 33 -16.02 3.39 -10.14
N ALA A 34 -14.95 3.93 -10.76
CA ALA A 34 -15.00 5.24 -11.39
C ALA A 34 -15.98 5.26 -12.58
N TYR A 35 -16.01 4.20 -13.37
CA TYR A 35 -16.96 4.04 -14.47
C TYR A 35 -18.42 4.11 -14.01
N GLN A 36 -18.76 3.41 -12.93
CA GLN A 36 -20.16 3.30 -12.45
C GLN A 36 -20.59 4.53 -11.63
N TYR A 37 -19.71 5.06 -10.78
CA TYR A 37 -20.09 6.02 -9.74
C TYR A 37 -19.38 7.38 -9.85
N GLY A 38 -18.43 7.54 -10.77
CA GLY A 38 -17.67 8.78 -10.96
C GLY A 38 -17.00 9.27 -9.68
N SER A 39 -17.10 10.58 -9.41
CA SER A 39 -16.64 11.23 -8.17
C SER A 39 -17.78 11.73 -7.27
N GLY A 40 -19.04 11.38 -7.58
CA GLY A 40 -20.23 11.89 -6.94
C GLY A 40 -20.51 11.36 -5.52
N MET A 41 -21.76 11.58 -5.08
CA MET A 41 -22.26 11.25 -3.75
C MET A 41 -22.04 9.77 -3.38
N GLU A 42 -22.38 8.84 -4.27
CA GLU A 42 -22.28 7.41 -4.02
C GLU A 42 -20.85 6.98 -3.76
N LYS A 43 -19.89 7.45 -4.59
CA LYS A 43 -18.47 7.17 -4.41
C LYS A 43 -17.93 7.80 -3.12
N ALA A 44 -18.34 9.00 -2.78
CA ALA A 44 -17.93 9.69 -1.55
C ALA A 44 -18.41 8.92 -0.30
N ALA A 45 -19.70 8.59 -0.25
CA ALA A 45 -20.28 7.78 0.83
C ALA A 45 -19.59 6.42 0.97
N TRP A 46 -19.35 5.73 -0.16
CA TRP A 46 -18.60 4.48 -0.19
C TRP A 46 -17.17 4.62 0.33
N THR A 47 -16.47 5.69 -0.06
CA THR A 47 -15.08 5.95 0.36
C THR A 47 -14.98 6.13 1.88
N VAL A 48 -15.94 6.83 2.50
CA VAL A 48 -15.98 7.01 3.95
C VAL A 48 -16.39 5.72 4.65
N ALA A 49 -17.41 5.02 4.14
CA ALA A 49 -17.84 3.73 4.68
C ALA A 49 -16.71 2.68 4.64
N GLN A 50 -16.01 2.55 3.50
CA GLN A 50 -14.87 1.65 3.33
C GLN A 50 -13.71 1.99 4.29
N SER A 51 -13.47 3.29 4.56
CA SER A 51 -12.42 3.69 5.49
C SER A 51 -12.78 3.34 6.92
N SER A 52 -14.04 3.51 7.30
CA SER A 52 -14.55 3.21 8.64
C SER A 52 -14.51 1.70 8.91
N THR A 53 -15.04 0.88 8.00
CA THR A 53 -15.00 -0.59 8.12
C THR A 53 -13.58 -1.13 7.99
N GLY A 54 -12.76 -0.49 7.13
CA GLY A 54 -11.34 -0.81 6.97
C GLY A 54 -10.53 -0.58 8.24
N LEU A 55 -10.80 0.50 9.00
CA LEU A 55 -10.16 0.71 10.30
C LEU A 55 -10.50 -0.42 11.28
N MET A 56 -11.79 -0.76 11.41
CA MET A 56 -12.22 -1.84 12.32
C MET A 56 -11.60 -3.18 11.94
N SER A 57 -11.54 -3.48 10.64
CA SER A 57 -10.88 -4.68 10.12
C SER A 57 -9.38 -4.67 10.38
N ALA A 58 -8.70 -3.55 10.12
CA ALA A 58 -7.26 -3.40 10.30
C ALA A 58 -6.83 -3.59 11.76
N LEU A 59 -7.63 -3.14 12.72
CA LEU A 59 -7.35 -3.35 14.15
C LEU A 59 -7.22 -4.85 14.47
N ILE A 60 -8.06 -5.68 13.91
CA ILE A 60 -8.02 -7.13 14.16
C ILE A 60 -6.91 -7.80 13.33
N THR A 61 -6.86 -7.50 12.03
CA THR A 61 -5.93 -8.20 11.11
C THR A 61 -4.47 -7.87 11.37
N GLU A 62 -4.12 -6.61 11.67
CA GLU A 62 -2.74 -6.19 11.97
C GLU A 62 -2.27 -6.72 13.34
N ALA A 63 -3.18 -6.75 14.33
CA ALA A 63 -2.90 -7.39 15.61
C ALA A 63 -2.55 -8.87 15.43
N ILE A 64 -3.35 -9.60 14.65
CA ILE A 64 -3.11 -11.00 14.33
C ILE A 64 -1.79 -11.16 13.57
N ALA A 65 -1.57 -10.39 12.50
CA ALA A 65 -0.39 -10.50 11.65
C ALA A 65 0.93 -10.36 12.42
N THR A 66 0.94 -9.54 13.48
CA THR A 66 2.16 -9.28 14.27
C THR A 66 2.37 -10.24 15.42
N THR A 67 1.29 -10.79 16.01
CA THR A 67 1.38 -11.60 17.24
C THR A 67 1.21 -13.09 17.01
N PHE A 68 0.44 -13.49 16.00
CA PHE A 68 0.08 -14.88 15.77
C PHE A 68 1.28 -15.76 15.42
N ILE A 69 2.09 -15.37 14.42
CA ILE A 69 3.24 -16.19 13.98
C ILE A 69 4.27 -16.41 15.09
N PRO A 70 4.73 -15.37 15.84
CA PRO A 70 5.64 -15.57 16.96
C PRO A 70 5.09 -16.48 18.06
N GLN A 71 3.80 -16.37 18.39
CA GLN A 71 3.18 -17.23 19.39
C GLN A 71 3.01 -18.67 18.88
N LEU A 72 2.62 -18.84 17.62
CA LEU A 72 2.53 -20.15 16.98
C LEU A 72 3.89 -20.88 17.01
N GLN A 73 4.99 -20.15 16.76
CA GLN A 73 6.35 -20.68 16.87
C GLN A 73 6.69 -21.12 18.29
N LYS A 74 6.31 -20.33 19.32
CA LYS A 74 6.51 -20.71 20.72
C LYS A 74 5.73 -21.97 21.11
N VAL A 75 4.46 -22.04 20.67
CA VAL A 75 3.62 -23.23 20.90
C VAL A 75 4.23 -24.47 20.26
N HIS A 76 4.66 -24.35 19.00
CA HIS A 76 5.29 -25.45 18.28
C HIS A 76 6.56 -25.96 18.96
N LEU A 77 7.41 -25.06 19.47
CA LEU A 77 8.67 -25.42 20.14
C LEU A 77 8.44 -26.00 21.54
N ASN A 78 7.46 -25.49 22.30
CA ASN A 78 7.26 -25.89 23.69
C ASN A 78 6.32 -27.08 23.87
N GLU A 79 5.31 -27.23 23.00
CA GLU A 79 4.23 -28.22 23.16
C GLU A 79 4.13 -29.21 21.99
N GLY A 80 4.98 -29.02 20.95
CA GLY A 80 5.06 -29.90 19.79
C GLY A 80 4.04 -29.63 18.67
N PRO A 81 4.10 -30.43 17.59
CA PRO A 81 3.34 -30.16 16.36
C PRO A 81 1.81 -30.16 16.52
N GLY A 82 1.28 -31.03 17.38
CA GLY A 82 -0.18 -31.16 17.59
C GLY A 82 -0.80 -29.98 18.34
N ALA A 83 -0.02 -29.23 19.11
CA ALA A 83 -0.49 -28.09 19.86
C ALA A 83 -0.69 -26.85 18.97
N LYS A 84 0.04 -26.74 17.85
CA LYS A 84 -0.11 -25.62 16.89
C LYS A 84 -1.55 -25.51 16.35
N ASP A 85 -2.19 -26.66 16.06
CA ASP A 85 -3.53 -26.70 15.50
C ASP A 85 -4.59 -26.35 16.55
N LYS A 86 -4.37 -26.80 17.80
CA LYS A 86 -5.24 -26.41 18.94
C LYS A 86 -5.17 -24.90 19.19
N PHE A 87 -3.96 -24.33 19.23
CA PHE A 87 -3.76 -22.89 19.40
C PHE A 87 -4.37 -22.10 18.25
N THR A 88 -4.14 -22.53 16.98
CA THR A 88 -4.70 -21.88 15.80
C THR A 88 -6.23 -21.92 15.82
N SER A 89 -6.83 -23.08 16.16
CA SER A 89 -8.27 -23.24 16.27
C SER A 89 -8.86 -22.34 17.36
N ASN A 90 -8.19 -22.26 18.52
CA ASN A 90 -8.60 -21.38 19.60
C ASN A 90 -8.51 -19.90 19.19
N MET A 91 -7.41 -19.51 18.53
CA MET A 91 -7.26 -18.15 18.00
C MET A 91 -8.35 -17.77 16.98
N ILE A 92 -8.71 -18.69 16.08
CA ILE A 92 -9.83 -18.48 15.14
C ILE A 92 -11.13 -18.25 15.93
N SER A 93 -11.46 -19.11 16.90
CA SER A 93 -12.69 -19.00 17.66
C SER A 93 -12.75 -17.71 18.50
N VAL A 94 -11.67 -17.36 19.19
CA VAL A 94 -11.57 -16.13 19.99
C VAL A 94 -11.65 -14.89 19.09
N CYS A 95 -10.89 -14.84 18.00
CA CYS A 95 -10.93 -13.73 17.07
C CYS A 95 -12.29 -13.60 16.37
N LEU A 96 -12.98 -14.71 16.10
CA LEU A 96 -14.34 -14.71 15.54
C LEU A 96 -15.32 -14.07 16.52
N VAL A 97 -15.28 -14.43 17.80
CA VAL A 97 -16.15 -13.81 18.84
C VAL A 97 -15.87 -12.31 18.95
N VAL A 98 -14.60 -11.90 18.98
CA VAL A 98 -14.22 -10.49 19.00
C VAL A 98 -14.70 -9.78 17.73
N ALA A 99 -14.50 -10.38 16.56
CA ALA A 99 -14.92 -9.82 15.29
C ALA A 99 -16.45 -9.66 15.18
N ILE A 100 -17.21 -10.63 15.68
CA ILE A 100 -18.69 -10.54 15.77
C ILE A 100 -19.10 -9.39 16.70
N ALA A 101 -18.46 -9.27 17.86
CA ALA A 101 -18.76 -8.18 18.79
C ALA A 101 -18.44 -6.80 18.15
N VAL A 102 -17.26 -6.65 17.52
CA VAL A 102 -16.87 -5.42 16.83
C VAL A 102 -17.82 -5.12 15.66
N ALA A 103 -18.20 -6.12 14.88
CA ALA A 103 -19.14 -5.96 13.78
C ALA A 103 -20.53 -5.55 14.28
N SER A 104 -21.03 -6.17 15.34
CA SER A 104 -22.31 -5.81 15.96
C SER A 104 -22.31 -4.36 16.47
N LEU A 105 -21.25 -3.97 17.18
CA LEU A 105 -21.06 -2.57 17.61
C LEU A 105 -20.95 -1.61 16.42
N GLY A 106 -20.23 -2.00 15.38
CA GLY A 106 -20.12 -1.21 14.14
C GLY A 106 -21.45 -0.98 13.44
N ILE A 107 -22.33 -1.99 13.41
CA ILE A 107 -23.68 -1.89 12.84
C ILE A 107 -24.59 -1.01 13.71
N ILE A 108 -24.56 -1.19 15.03
CA ILE A 108 -25.36 -0.42 15.99
C ILE A 108 -24.95 1.05 15.97
N PHE A 109 -23.66 1.32 16.06
CA PHE A 109 -23.10 2.67 16.11
C PHE A 109 -22.77 3.26 14.70
N ALA A 110 -23.25 2.65 13.61
CA ALA A 110 -23.02 3.15 12.25
C ALA A 110 -23.42 4.64 12.07
N PRO A 111 -24.51 5.17 12.65
CA PRO A 111 -24.82 6.60 12.58
C PRO A 111 -23.76 7.47 13.24
N THR A 112 -23.27 7.08 14.42
CA THR A 112 -22.21 7.80 15.15
C THR A 112 -20.89 7.75 14.37
N ILE A 113 -20.54 6.59 13.82
CA ILE A 113 -19.35 6.40 13.01
C ILE A 113 -19.42 7.30 11.75
N ALA A 114 -20.56 7.32 11.05
CA ALA A 114 -20.77 8.18 9.89
C ALA A 114 -20.68 9.67 10.26
N ASN A 115 -21.17 10.08 11.42
CA ASN A 115 -21.03 11.46 11.92
C ASN A 115 -19.58 11.83 12.21
N ILE A 116 -18.79 10.92 12.80
CA ILE A 116 -17.37 11.15 13.11
C ILE A 116 -16.52 11.16 11.85
N THR A 117 -16.79 10.29 10.89
CA THR A 117 -15.94 10.10 9.71
C THR A 117 -16.36 10.91 8.49
N GLY A 118 -17.65 11.27 8.41
CA GLY A 118 -18.31 12.00 7.32
C GLY A 118 -19.08 13.23 7.79
N GLY A 119 -18.63 13.89 8.86
CA GLY A 119 -19.38 14.97 9.51
C GLY A 119 -19.72 16.17 8.63
N GLY A 120 -18.90 16.46 7.62
CA GLY A 120 -19.13 17.52 6.65
C GLY A 120 -20.08 17.17 5.48
N PHE A 121 -20.55 15.92 5.40
CA PHE A 121 -21.52 15.53 4.38
C PHE A 121 -22.90 16.14 4.62
N ASP A 122 -23.63 16.36 3.53
CA ASP A 122 -25.06 16.65 3.56
C ASP A 122 -25.85 15.47 4.15
N PRO A 123 -27.11 15.70 4.62
CA PRO A 123 -27.90 14.67 5.29
C PRO A 123 -28.13 13.41 4.43
N GLU A 124 -28.30 13.57 3.12
CA GLU A 124 -28.55 12.45 2.20
C GLU A 124 -27.33 11.57 2.04
N THR A 125 -26.16 12.16 1.76
CA THR A 125 -24.87 11.46 1.67
C THR A 125 -24.53 10.77 2.99
N LYS A 126 -24.83 11.41 4.13
CA LYS A 126 -24.60 10.83 5.45
C LYS A 126 -25.51 9.62 5.71
N ALA A 127 -26.79 9.71 5.36
CA ALA A 127 -27.73 8.60 5.48
C ALA A 127 -27.28 7.41 4.61
N LEU A 128 -26.85 7.67 3.38
CA LEU A 128 -26.28 6.63 2.52
C LEU A 128 -25.02 6.01 3.15
N THR A 129 -24.12 6.82 3.70
CA THR A 129 -22.90 6.35 4.37
C THR A 129 -23.23 5.38 5.52
N VAL A 130 -24.24 5.68 6.34
CA VAL A 130 -24.72 4.78 7.42
C VAL A 130 -25.14 3.43 6.87
N VAL A 131 -25.94 3.42 5.79
CA VAL A 131 -26.40 2.17 5.14
C VAL A 131 -25.21 1.36 4.63
N LEU A 132 -24.26 2.02 3.97
CA LEU A 132 -23.06 1.36 3.42
C LEU A 132 -22.16 0.80 4.52
N ILE A 133 -21.99 1.51 5.64
CA ILE A 133 -21.27 0.99 6.82
C ILE A 133 -21.96 -0.29 7.33
N ARG A 134 -23.28 -0.27 7.52
CA ARG A 134 -24.02 -1.45 8.01
C ARG A 134 -23.86 -2.66 7.11
N TYR A 135 -23.92 -2.48 5.79
CA TYR A 135 -23.80 -3.58 4.82
C TYR A 135 -22.38 -4.11 4.69
N SER A 136 -21.36 -3.27 4.85
CA SER A 136 -19.96 -3.69 4.71
C SER A 136 -19.35 -4.21 6.03
N THR A 137 -19.83 -3.78 7.19
CA THR A 137 -19.24 -4.14 8.50
C THR A 137 -19.12 -5.66 8.76
N PRO A 138 -20.04 -6.55 8.31
CA PRO A 138 -19.88 -7.99 8.52
C PRO A 138 -18.62 -8.59 7.88
N LEU A 139 -17.94 -7.90 6.94
CA LEU A 139 -16.67 -8.34 6.37
C LEU A 139 -15.58 -8.59 7.44
N ILE A 140 -15.67 -7.88 8.58
CA ILE A 140 -14.70 -7.96 9.68
C ILE A 140 -14.61 -9.40 10.23
N ILE A 141 -15.73 -10.11 10.25
CA ILE A 141 -15.84 -11.49 10.74
C ILE A 141 -14.91 -12.42 9.94
N PHE A 142 -14.91 -12.27 8.62
CA PHE A 142 -14.08 -13.09 7.73
C PHE A 142 -12.63 -12.58 7.66
N ALA A 143 -12.41 -11.27 7.80
CA ALA A 143 -11.09 -10.67 7.76
C ALA A 143 -10.16 -11.23 8.86
N ALA A 144 -10.67 -11.48 10.05
CA ALA A 144 -9.93 -12.13 11.14
C ALA A 144 -9.41 -13.52 10.73
N THR A 145 -10.28 -14.33 10.11
CA THR A 145 -9.91 -15.67 9.61
C THR A 145 -8.87 -15.61 8.50
N VAL A 146 -8.99 -14.64 7.55
CA VAL A 146 -7.98 -14.42 6.51
C VAL A 146 -6.60 -14.14 7.12
N GLY A 147 -6.55 -13.29 8.17
CA GLY A 147 -5.30 -12.96 8.87
C GLY A 147 -4.64 -14.20 9.48
N ILE A 148 -5.40 -15.03 10.20
CA ILE A 148 -4.90 -16.25 10.84
C ILE A 148 -4.47 -17.29 9.79
N PHE A 149 -5.27 -17.54 8.76
CA PHE A 149 -4.93 -18.49 7.69
C PHE A 149 -3.66 -18.06 6.94
N THR A 150 -3.55 -16.78 6.61
CA THR A 150 -2.36 -16.23 5.98
C THR A 150 -1.12 -16.44 6.86
N GLY A 151 -1.22 -16.16 8.16
CA GLY A 151 -0.15 -16.38 9.13
C GLY A 151 0.22 -17.86 9.26
N TYR A 152 -0.76 -18.77 9.33
CA TYR A 152 -0.53 -20.21 9.41
C TYR A 152 0.17 -20.76 8.17
N LEU A 153 -0.25 -20.30 6.97
CA LEU A 153 0.40 -20.68 5.70
C LEU A 153 1.83 -20.16 5.61
N GLN A 154 2.08 -18.93 6.05
CA GLN A 154 3.44 -18.36 6.11
C GLN A 154 4.33 -19.14 7.08
N PHE A 155 3.81 -19.53 8.25
CA PHE A 155 4.51 -20.39 9.20
C PHE A 155 4.92 -21.74 8.58
N ASN A 156 4.05 -22.34 7.77
CA ASN A 156 4.33 -23.59 7.07
C ASN A 156 5.04 -23.40 5.71
N ASN A 157 5.63 -22.23 5.42
CA ASN A 157 6.35 -21.89 4.18
C ASN A 157 5.50 -21.95 2.89
N LEU A 158 4.18 -21.89 3.00
CA LEU A 158 3.24 -21.86 1.87
C LEU A 158 2.94 -20.41 1.44
N PHE A 159 3.98 -19.67 1.09
CA PHE A 159 3.91 -18.23 0.82
C PHE A 159 3.11 -17.86 -0.44
N ALA A 160 3.03 -18.75 -1.42
CA ALA A 160 2.35 -18.46 -2.69
C ALA A 160 0.85 -18.19 -2.50
N ALA A 161 0.16 -19.04 -1.73
CA ALA A 161 -1.26 -18.86 -1.43
C ALA A 161 -1.50 -17.60 -0.59
N ALA A 162 -0.66 -17.36 0.43
CA ALA A 162 -0.71 -16.15 1.24
C ALA A 162 -0.51 -14.86 0.40
N GLY A 163 0.40 -14.89 -0.59
CA GLY A 163 0.64 -13.76 -1.49
C GLY A 163 -0.48 -13.50 -2.50
N ALA A 164 -1.21 -14.55 -2.90
CA ALA A 164 -2.30 -14.47 -3.88
C ALA A 164 -3.66 -14.08 -3.29
N VAL A 165 -3.78 -13.95 -1.97
CA VAL A 165 -5.04 -13.74 -1.24
C VAL A 165 -5.89 -12.56 -1.72
N ASN A 166 -5.26 -11.53 -2.30
CA ASN A 166 -5.97 -10.35 -2.82
C ASN A 166 -6.58 -10.56 -4.21
N LEU A 167 -6.25 -11.65 -4.90
CA LEU A 167 -6.80 -11.91 -6.24
C LEU A 167 -8.32 -12.21 -6.19
N PRO A 168 -8.79 -13.21 -5.41
CA PRO A 168 -10.21 -13.51 -5.33
C PRO A 168 -11.03 -12.31 -4.84
N TYR A 169 -10.52 -11.55 -3.89
CA TYR A 169 -11.14 -10.30 -3.43
C TYR A 169 -11.44 -9.33 -4.58
N ASN A 170 -10.44 -9.01 -5.39
CA ASN A 170 -10.62 -8.09 -6.51
C ASN A 170 -11.51 -8.68 -7.61
N ILE A 171 -11.40 -9.99 -7.89
CA ILE A 171 -12.24 -10.68 -8.89
C ILE A 171 -13.72 -10.60 -8.53
N VAL A 172 -14.08 -10.85 -7.27
CA VAL A 172 -15.48 -10.76 -6.81
C VAL A 172 -16.03 -9.34 -7.00
N TYR A 173 -15.26 -8.31 -6.67
CA TYR A 173 -15.66 -6.93 -6.93
C TYR A 173 -15.80 -6.62 -8.43
N ILE A 174 -14.88 -7.10 -9.26
CA ILE A 174 -14.91 -6.88 -10.71
C ILE A 174 -16.15 -7.55 -11.33
N ILE A 175 -16.45 -8.79 -10.94
CA ILE A 175 -17.66 -9.50 -11.37
C ILE A 175 -18.91 -8.71 -10.96
N TYR A 176 -18.98 -8.25 -9.70
CA TYR A 176 -20.09 -7.44 -9.25
C TYR A 176 -20.25 -6.16 -10.08
N LEU A 177 -19.16 -5.41 -10.28
CA LEU A 177 -19.20 -4.12 -10.97
C LEU A 177 -19.60 -4.26 -12.45
N ILE A 178 -19.25 -5.37 -13.08
CA ILE A 178 -19.61 -5.60 -14.50
C ILE A 178 -21.06 -6.07 -14.64
N PHE A 179 -21.52 -7.01 -13.81
CA PHE A 179 -22.78 -7.70 -14.03
C PHE A 179 -23.92 -7.29 -13.09
N LEU A 180 -23.60 -6.93 -11.84
CA LEU A 180 -24.61 -6.73 -10.80
C LEU A 180 -24.75 -5.26 -10.34
N ALA A 181 -23.76 -4.42 -10.59
CA ALA A 181 -23.82 -3.01 -10.19
C ALA A 181 -24.96 -2.23 -10.86
N PRO A 182 -25.34 -2.47 -12.13
CA PRO A 182 -26.50 -1.81 -12.73
C PRO A 182 -27.82 -2.14 -12.05
N ILE A 183 -27.91 -3.29 -11.36
CA ILE A 183 -29.15 -3.77 -10.70
C ILE A 183 -29.18 -3.34 -9.24
N PHE A 184 -28.09 -3.54 -8.50
CA PHE A 184 -28.04 -3.38 -7.04
C PHE A 184 -27.37 -2.10 -6.56
N GLY A 185 -26.72 -1.35 -7.47
CA GLY A 185 -26.09 -0.07 -7.22
C GLY A 185 -25.01 -0.10 -6.13
N ILE A 186 -24.77 1.04 -5.49
CA ILE A 186 -23.71 1.19 -4.48
C ILE A 186 -23.99 0.40 -3.18
N LYS A 187 -25.26 0.16 -2.85
CA LYS A 187 -25.64 -0.65 -1.68
C LYS A 187 -25.21 -2.11 -1.85
N GLY A 188 -25.39 -2.64 -3.06
CA GLY A 188 -24.90 -3.97 -3.39
C GLY A 188 -23.37 -4.04 -3.38
N LEU A 189 -22.66 -2.96 -3.77
CA LEU A 189 -21.19 -2.88 -3.66
C LEU A 189 -20.73 -3.00 -2.21
N ALA A 190 -21.47 -2.44 -1.27
CA ALA A 190 -21.19 -2.59 0.16
C ALA A 190 -21.42 -4.02 0.64
N ALA A 191 -22.50 -4.66 0.21
CA ALA A 191 -22.82 -6.03 0.58
C ALA A 191 -21.80 -7.03 -0.02
N ILE A 192 -21.41 -6.84 -1.30
CA ILE A 192 -20.44 -7.72 -1.97
C ILE A 192 -19.06 -7.67 -1.31
N SER A 193 -18.72 -6.60 -0.57
CA SER A 193 -17.47 -6.52 0.19
C SER A 193 -17.32 -7.67 1.18
N VAL A 194 -18.43 -8.14 1.76
CA VAL A 194 -18.46 -9.29 2.68
C VAL A 194 -18.12 -10.57 1.93
N LEU A 195 -18.75 -10.79 0.76
CA LEU A 195 -18.48 -11.96 -0.09
C LEU A 195 -17.06 -11.91 -0.67
N ALA A 196 -16.53 -10.73 -0.94
CA ALA A 196 -15.15 -10.56 -1.40
C ALA A 196 -14.14 -11.01 -0.34
N VAL A 197 -14.34 -10.69 0.94
CA VAL A 197 -13.47 -11.18 2.02
C VAL A 197 -13.73 -12.68 2.28
N LEU A 198 -14.98 -13.15 2.22
CA LEU A 198 -15.29 -14.58 2.30
C LEU A 198 -14.57 -15.37 1.21
N SER A 199 -14.51 -14.85 -0.03
CA SER A 199 -13.77 -15.49 -1.13
C SER A 199 -12.28 -15.67 -0.85
N GLN A 200 -11.67 -14.77 -0.08
CA GLN A 200 -10.30 -14.93 0.39
C GLN A 200 -10.15 -16.13 1.34
N VAL A 201 -11.09 -16.29 2.29
CA VAL A 201 -11.12 -17.45 3.19
C VAL A 201 -11.24 -18.74 2.37
N LEU A 202 -12.23 -18.80 1.47
CA LEU A 202 -12.46 -19.99 0.64
C LEU A 202 -11.25 -20.31 -0.26
N PHE A 203 -10.58 -19.32 -0.79
CA PHE A 203 -9.36 -19.49 -1.58
C PHE A 203 -8.20 -20.08 -0.76
N LEU A 204 -8.08 -19.73 0.52
CA LEU A 204 -7.02 -20.24 1.39
C LEU A 204 -7.30 -21.66 1.91
N VAL A 205 -8.56 -22.08 2.02
CA VAL A 205 -8.96 -23.41 2.57
C VAL A 205 -8.21 -24.57 1.91
N PRO A 206 -8.09 -24.71 0.57
CA PRO A 206 -7.36 -25.83 -0.02
C PRO A 206 -5.89 -25.89 0.41
N SER A 207 -5.25 -24.73 0.60
CA SER A 207 -3.86 -24.65 1.05
C SER A 207 -3.72 -24.95 2.54
N ILE A 208 -4.70 -24.57 3.34
CA ILE A 208 -4.79 -24.89 4.77
C ILE A 208 -4.95 -26.39 4.98
N LEU A 209 -5.81 -27.05 4.20
CA LEU A 209 -5.98 -28.49 4.23
C LEU A 209 -4.71 -29.25 3.80
N LYS A 210 -3.99 -28.74 2.77
CA LYS A 210 -2.68 -29.28 2.37
C LYS A 210 -1.60 -29.11 3.44
N ALA A 211 -1.74 -28.13 4.34
CA ALA A 211 -0.86 -27.92 5.48
C ALA A 211 -1.22 -28.82 6.68
N ASP A 212 -2.11 -29.78 6.48
CA ASP A 212 -2.60 -30.75 7.48
C ASP A 212 -3.23 -30.08 8.71
N PHE A 213 -3.91 -28.94 8.50
CA PHE A 213 -4.62 -28.25 9.56
C PHE A 213 -6.04 -28.81 9.72
N HIS A 214 -6.35 -29.23 10.94
CA HIS A 214 -7.68 -29.71 11.31
C HIS A 214 -8.31 -28.76 12.34
N PHE A 215 -9.30 -28.00 11.89
CA PHE A 215 -10.04 -27.12 12.77
C PHE A 215 -10.82 -27.90 13.84
N LYS A 216 -10.62 -27.53 15.10
CA LYS A 216 -11.37 -28.03 16.25
C LYS A 216 -12.03 -26.84 16.94
N PRO A 217 -13.37 -26.78 17.09
CA PRO A 217 -14.02 -25.66 17.74
C PRO A 217 -13.65 -25.62 19.23
N ILE A 218 -12.62 -24.86 19.54
CA ILE A 218 -12.10 -24.63 20.90
C ILE A 218 -12.28 -23.14 21.18
N LEU A 219 -12.94 -22.79 22.28
CA LEU A 219 -13.06 -21.40 22.75
C LEU A 219 -12.56 -21.31 24.18
N ASN A 220 -11.30 -20.93 24.32
CA ASN A 220 -10.67 -20.79 25.62
C ASN A 220 -9.91 -19.45 25.72
N PHE A 221 -10.55 -18.46 26.33
CA PHE A 221 -9.93 -17.15 26.61
C PHE A 221 -8.83 -17.21 27.68
N LYS A 222 -8.78 -18.29 28.48
CA LYS A 222 -7.78 -18.47 29.55
C LYS A 222 -6.52 -19.20 29.07
N ASP A 223 -6.47 -19.61 27.79
CA ASP A 223 -5.26 -20.22 27.23
C ASP A 223 -4.09 -19.23 27.31
N LYS A 224 -2.98 -19.69 27.86
CA LYS A 224 -1.77 -18.89 28.14
C LYS A 224 -1.22 -18.18 26.90
N TYR A 225 -1.13 -18.90 25.79
CA TYR A 225 -0.57 -18.36 24.54
C TYR A 225 -1.53 -17.39 23.85
N THR A 226 -2.83 -17.67 23.91
CA THR A 226 -3.88 -16.77 23.41
C THR A 226 -3.89 -15.47 24.21
N GLN A 227 -3.81 -15.53 25.55
CA GLN A 227 -3.70 -14.31 26.37
C GLN A 227 -2.44 -13.52 26.05
N GLN A 228 -1.31 -14.18 25.89
CA GLN A 228 -0.06 -13.50 25.50
C GLN A 228 -0.18 -12.85 24.14
N ALA A 229 -0.82 -13.50 23.16
CA ALA A 229 -1.06 -12.91 21.85
C ALA A 229 -1.94 -11.65 21.94
N LEU A 230 -3.02 -11.69 22.72
CA LEU A 230 -3.91 -10.54 22.93
C LEU A 230 -3.21 -9.38 23.66
N ILE A 231 -2.43 -9.65 24.68
CA ILE A 231 -1.66 -8.62 25.41
C ILE A 231 -0.63 -7.96 24.47
N LEU A 232 0.08 -8.77 23.67
CA LEU A 232 1.05 -8.25 22.70
C LEU A 232 0.37 -7.49 21.54
N ALA A 233 -0.90 -7.77 21.28
CA ALA A 233 -1.67 -7.04 20.28
C ALA A 233 -1.99 -5.59 20.70
N MET A 234 -2.14 -5.29 21.99
CA MET A 234 -2.57 -3.98 22.47
C MET A 234 -1.68 -2.81 22.00
N PRO A 235 -0.34 -2.86 22.12
CA PRO A 235 0.51 -1.79 21.58
C PRO A 235 0.41 -1.65 20.05
N VAL A 236 0.20 -2.78 19.35
CA VAL A 236 0.03 -2.78 17.89
C VAL A 236 -1.28 -2.09 17.50
N LEU A 237 -2.37 -2.38 18.20
CA LEU A 237 -3.67 -1.72 18.00
C LEU A 237 -3.55 -0.20 18.13
N VAL A 238 -2.84 0.29 19.13
CA VAL A 238 -2.61 1.73 19.31
C VAL A 238 -1.84 2.32 18.13
N SER A 239 -0.79 1.65 17.67
CA SER A 239 0.02 2.10 16.53
C SER A 239 -0.77 2.14 15.22
N VAL A 240 -1.56 1.10 14.95
CA VAL A 240 -2.43 1.01 13.76
C VAL A 240 -3.52 2.08 13.79
N SER A 241 -4.12 2.32 14.98
CA SER A 241 -5.14 3.34 15.16
C SER A 241 -4.64 4.74 14.78
N ILE A 242 -3.43 5.11 15.18
CA ILE A 242 -2.85 6.44 14.89
C ILE A 242 -2.78 6.69 13.38
N ASN A 243 -2.27 5.73 12.60
CA ASN A 243 -2.16 5.87 11.16
C ASN A 243 -3.53 5.94 10.47
N ASN A 244 -4.48 5.13 10.91
CA ASN A 244 -5.83 5.12 10.35
C ASN A 244 -6.63 6.37 10.73
N ILE A 245 -6.47 6.89 11.95
CA ILE A 245 -7.08 8.15 12.39
C ILE A 245 -6.63 9.30 11.49
N ASN A 246 -5.35 9.38 11.14
CA ASN A 246 -4.87 10.39 10.20
C ASN A 246 -5.60 10.32 8.84
N THR A 247 -5.74 9.12 8.30
CA THR A 247 -6.45 8.91 7.02
C THR A 247 -7.92 9.30 7.11
N ILE A 248 -8.59 8.94 8.21
CA ILE A 248 -9.99 9.30 8.46
C ILE A 248 -10.13 10.81 8.63
N PHE A 249 -9.23 11.46 9.38
CA PHE A 249 -9.27 12.91 9.58
C PHE A 249 -9.10 13.68 8.28
N ASN A 250 -8.19 13.25 7.40
CA ASN A 250 -8.06 13.84 6.07
C ASN A 250 -9.36 13.71 5.25
N LYS A 251 -10.03 12.55 5.32
CA LYS A 251 -11.31 12.34 4.64
C LYS A 251 -12.44 13.14 5.29
N TYR A 252 -12.47 13.23 6.62
CA TYR A 252 -13.41 14.07 7.34
C TYR A 252 -13.34 15.53 6.88
N LEU A 253 -12.15 16.12 6.80
CA LEU A 253 -12.00 17.48 6.28
C LEU A 253 -12.41 17.60 4.81
N ALA A 254 -12.13 16.58 4.00
CA ALA A 254 -12.56 16.55 2.61
C ALA A 254 -14.09 16.52 2.46
N THR A 255 -14.82 15.93 3.43
CA THR A 255 -16.30 15.93 3.39
C THR A 255 -16.90 17.34 3.50
N GLY A 256 -16.24 18.25 4.20
CA GLY A 256 -16.62 19.66 4.28
C GLY A 256 -16.39 20.45 2.99
N LEU A 257 -15.60 19.90 2.04
CA LEU A 257 -15.35 20.50 0.73
C LEU A 257 -16.28 19.95 -0.37
N GLY A 258 -17.19 19.04 -0.01
CA GLY A 258 -18.15 18.42 -0.91
C GLY A 258 -17.80 16.97 -1.32
N ASN A 259 -18.79 16.29 -1.89
CA ASN A 259 -18.70 14.86 -2.21
C ASN A 259 -17.57 14.53 -3.19
N ALA A 260 -17.42 15.32 -4.26
CA ALA A 260 -16.36 15.12 -5.25
C ALA A 260 -14.95 15.25 -4.63
N ALA A 261 -14.79 16.09 -3.61
CA ALA A 261 -13.51 16.29 -2.92
C ALA A 261 -12.99 15.00 -2.27
N VAL A 262 -13.86 14.28 -1.56
CA VAL A 262 -13.54 12.99 -0.92
C VAL A 262 -13.12 11.95 -1.96
N SER A 263 -13.88 11.86 -3.04
CA SER A 263 -13.64 10.90 -4.12
C SER A 263 -12.33 11.17 -4.85
N ARG A 264 -12.07 12.43 -5.21
CA ARG A 264 -10.84 12.87 -5.90
C ARG A 264 -9.60 12.65 -5.05
N LEU A 265 -9.67 12.92 -3.74
CA LEU A 265 -8.60 12.65 -2.78
C LEU A 265 -8.30 11.15 -2.69
N ASP A 266 -9.33 10.32 -2.62
CA ASP A 266 -9.20 8.85 -2.54
C ASP A 266 -8.60 8.26 -3.82
N TYR A 267 -9.06 8.66 -5.00
CA TYR A 267 -8.52 8.19 -6.28
C TYR A 267 -7.05 8.58 -6.46
N ALA A 268 -6.69 9.83 -6.18
CA ALA A 268 -5.31 10.28 -6.27
C ALA A 268 -4.39 9.50 -5.31
N ASN A 269 -4.83 9.27 -4.06
CA ASN A 269 -4.08 8.47 -3.09
C ASN A 269 -3.93 7.02 -3.55
N LYS A 270 -4.97 6.38 -4.08
CA LYS A 270 -4.91 4.99 -4.56
C LYS A 270 -3.91 4.81 -5.69
N ILE A 271 -3.87 5.74 -6.66
CA ILE A 271 -2.88 5.70 -7.74
C ILE A 271 -1.45 5.84 -7.19
N ASN A 272 -1.23 6.75 -6.25
CA ASN A 272 0.06 6.90 -5.57
C ASN A 272 0.48 5.59 -4.87
N LEU A 273 -0.45 4.95 -4.13
CA LEU A 273 -0.18 3.70 -3.40
C LEU A 273 0.09 2.49 -4.31
N VAL A 274 -0.49 2.44 -5.52
CA VAL A 274 -0.16 1.38 -6.49
C VAL A 274 1.32 1.45 -6.85
N ILE A 275 1.81 2.63 -7.21
CA ILE A 275 3.23 2.85 -7.58
C ILE A 275 4.14 2.55 -6.39
N LEU A 276 3.80 3.08 -5.20
CA LEU A 276 4.54 2.81 -3.97
C LEU A 276 4.71 1.30 -3.72
N GLY A 277 3.63 0.56 -3.82
CA GLY A 277 3.63 -0.84 -3.49
C GLY A 277 4.35 -1.74 -4.49
N ILE A 278 4.54 -1.31 -5.74
CA ILE A 278 5.33 -2.06 -6.73
C ILE A 278 6.81 -2.08 -6.33
N PHE A 279 7.36 -0.94 -5.97
CA PHE A 279 8.80 -0.78 -5.78
C PHE A 279 9.26 -1.08 -4.35
N ILE A 280 8.51 -0.63 -3.35
CA ILE A 280 8.96 -0.72 -1.95
C ILE A 280 8.95 -2.14 -1.42
N THR A 281 7.94 -2.93 -1.77
CA THR A 281 7.85 -4.32 -1.32
C THR A 281 9.08 -5.12 -1.75
N ALA A 282 9.54 -4.92 -2.99
CA ALA A 282 10.72 -5.60 -3.51
C ALA A 282 12.01 -5.19 -2.76
N ILE A 283 12.22 -3.91 -2.52
CA ILE A 283 13.44 -3.41 -1.85
C ILE A 283 13.46 -3.83 -0.39
N THR A 284 12.35 -3.66 0.34
CA THR A 284 12.31 -3.94 1.77
C THR A 284 12.43 -5.42 2.10
N SER A 285 11.91 -6.30 1.27
CA SER A 285 12.00 -7.76 1.50
C SER A 285 13.44 -8.29 1.41
N VAL A 286 14.27 -7.70 0.56
CA VAL A 286 15.68 -8.11 0.39
C VAL A 286 16.60 -7.43 1.42
N VAL A 287 16.38 -6.15 1.66
CA VAL A 287 17.28 -5.31 2.48
C VAL A 287 17.12 -5.56 3.97
N PHE A 288 15.89 -5.79 4.44
CA PHE A 288 15.61 -5.89 5.87
C PHE A 288 16.35 -7.05 6.58
N PRO A 289 16.40 -8.29 6.04
CA PRO A 289 17.14 -9.38 6.68
C PRO A 289 18.65 -9.11 6.77
N ALA A 290 19.25 -8.56 5.69
CA ALA A 290 20.68 -8.23 5.67
C ALA A 290 21.01 -7.13 6.68
N MET A 291 20.17 -6.10 6.78
CA MET A 291 20.33 -5.01 7.71
C MET A 291 20.15 -5.45 9.17
N SER A 292 19.13 -6.29 9.45
CA SER A 292 18.89 -6.84 10.78
C SER A 292 20.05 -7.69 11.27
N ARG A 293 20.64 -8.52 10.38
CA ARG A 293 21.83 -9.32 10.70
C ARG A 293 23.02 -8.43 11.05
N ALA A 294 23.32 -7.42 10.21
CA ALA A 294 24.44 -6.53 10.44
C ALA A 294 24.35 -5.79 11.78
N PHE A 295 23.16 -5.29 12.15
CA PHE A 295 22.96 -4.62 13.45
C PHE A 295 22.95 -5.60 14.63
N ALA A 296 22.42 -6.83 14.47
CA ALA A 296 22.46 -7.86 15.49
C ALA A 296 23.90 -8.29 15.81
N GLU A 297 24.76 -8.39 14.80
CA GLU A 297 26.20 -8.65 14.91
C GLU A 297 27.00 -7.42 15.42
N LYS A 298 26.34 -6.31 15.78
CA LYS A 298 26.94 -5.04 16.16
C LYS A 298 27.88 -4.43 15.11
N ASN A 299 27.78 -4.87 13.86
CA ASN A 299 28.53 -4.32 12.74
C ASN A 299 27.83 -3.06 12.20
N TYR A 300 27.93 -1.95 12.95
CA TYR A 300 27.30 -0.68 12.60
C TYR A 300 27.81 -0.11 11.26
N LEU A 301 29.03 -0.40 10.88
CA LEU A 301 29.58 0.06 9.60
C LEU A 301 28.84 -0.58 8.43
N LEU A 302 28.72 -1.90 8.44
CA LEU A 302 28.00 -2.66 7.42
C LEU A 302 26.50 -2.28 7.42
N GLY A 303 25.88 -2.16 8.60
CA GLY A 303 24.49 -1.73 8.72
C GLY A 303 24.23 -0.37 8.08
N LYS A 304 25.12 0.62 8.30
CA LYS A 304 25.05 1.93 7.65
C LYS A 304 25.28 1.87 6.14
N GLN A 305 26.20 1.03 5.65
CA GLN A 305 26.42 0.85 4.22
C GLN A 305 25.16 0.28 3.54
N ILE A 306 24.54 -0.74 4.12
CA ILE A 306 23.27 -1.32 3.62
C ILE A 306 22.17 -0.27 3.63
N MET A 307 22.00 0.48 4.71
CA MET A 307 21.03 1.57 4.80
C MET A 307 21.27 2.63 3.71
N ASN A 308 22.52 3.08 3.54
CA ASN A 308 22.87 4.10 2.55
C ASN A 308 22.57 3.63 1.12
N GLY A 309 22.95 2.42 0.77
CA GLY A 309 22.63 1.82 -0.52
C GLY A 309 21.11 1.72 -0.73
N SER A 310 20.36 1.31 0.30
CA SER A 310 18.90 1.15 0.25
C SER A 310 18.20 2.50 0.04
N VAL A 311 18.57 3.54 0.77
CA VAL A 311 18.00 4.89 0.62
C VAL A 311 18.29 5.43 -0.78
N LYS A 312 19.50 5.24 -1.31
CA LYS A 312 19.84 5.67 -2.67
C LYS A 312 19.09 4.87 -3.74
N SER A 313 18.93 3.56 -3.56
CA SER A 313 18.14 2.72 -4.47
C SER A 313 16.67 3.14 -4.47
N VAL A 314 16.13 3.51 -3.31
CA VAL A 314 14.77 4.05 -3.20
C VAL A 314 14.67 5.39 -3.93
N LEU A 315 15.60 6.32 -3.72
CA LEU A 315 15.63 7.60 -4.42
C LEU A 315 15.74 7.43 -5.94
N LEU A 316 16.58 6.50 -6.39
CA LEU A 316 16.76 6.18 -7.81
C LEU A 316 15.43 5.85 -8.51
N ILE A 317 14.52 5.20 -7.82
CA ILE A 317 13.25 4.74 -8.39
C ILE A 317 12.10 5.73 -8.09
N THR A 318 12.02 6.23 -6.86
CA THR A 318 10.84 6.99 -6.43
C THR A 318 10.87 8.45 -6.87
N VAL A 319 12.05 9.06 -7.04
CA VAL A 319 12.14 10.43 -7.54
C VAL A 319 11.65 10.55 -8.99
N PRO A 320 12.15 9.75 -9.96
CA PRO A 320 11.61 9.81 -11.32
C PRO A 320 10.13 9.41 -11.39
N SER A 321 9.69 8.45 -10.56
CA SER A 321 8.27 8.07 -10.49
C SER A 321 7.39 9.22 -9.98
N ALA A 322 7.83 9.95 -8.96
CA ALA A 322 7.10 11.10 -8.43
C ALA A 322 7.03 12.25 -9.45
N ILE A 323 8.13 12.57 -10.11
CA ILE A 323 8.19 13.62 -11.15
C ILE A 323 7.36 13.21 -12.36
N GLY A 324 7.51 11.98 -12.85
CA GLY A 324 6.72 11.44 -13.96
C GLY A 324 5.22 11.45 -13.66
N MET A 325 4.84 11.04 -12.43
CA MET A 325 3.46 11.08 -11.97
C MET A 325 2.91 12.50 -11.86
N ALA A 326 3.72 13.49 -11.45
CA ALA A 326 3.30 14.88 -11.40
C ALA A 326 3.12 15.47 -12.81
N VAL A 327 4.08 15.24 -13.70
CA VAL A 327 4.06 15.77 -15.07
C VAL A 327 2.97 15.13 -15.94
N LEU A 328 2.80 13.82 -15.82
CA LEU A 328 1.82 13.04 -16.57
C LEU A 328 0.55 12.75 -15.76
N ALA A 329 0.25 13.56 -14.71
CA ALA A 329 -0.89 13.34 -13.82
C ALA A 329 -2.22 13.27 -14.59
N ARG A 330 -2.46 14.21 -15.52
CA ARG A 330 -3.69 14.25 -16.33
C ARG A 330 -3.84 12.98 -17.19
N PRO A 331 -2.90 12.61 -18.07
CA PRO A 331 -3.04 11.39 -18.87
C PRO A 331 -3.11 10.11 -18.04
N ILE A 332 -2.43 10.04 -16.89
CA ILE A 332 -2.54 8.90 -15.98
C ILE A 332 -3.97 8.76 -15.44
N ILE A 333 -4.56 9.84 -14.93
CA ILE A 333 -5.95 9.83 -14.44
C ILE A 333 -6.94 9.57 -15.57
N GLU A 334 -6.75 10.21 -16.73
CA GLU A 334 -7.60 10.04 -17.91
C GLU A 334 -7.66 8.58 -18.34
N ILE A 335 -6.50 7.95 -18.53
CA ILE A 335 -6.40 6.56 -18.99
C ILE A 335 -6.91 5.59 -17.92
N ALA A 336 -6.65 5.88 -16.64
CA ALA A 336 -7.03 4.97 -15.55
C ALA A 336 -8.50 5.07 -15.16
N LEU A 337 -9.11 6.27 -15.18
CA LEU A 337 -10.39 6.52 -14.50
C LEU A 337 -11.46 7.18 -15.39
N GLN A 338 -11.10 7.90 -16.48
CA GLN A 338 -12.07 8.68 -17.27
C GLN A 338 -12.93 7.80 -18.16
N TYR A 339 -13.84 7.07 -17.52
CA TYR A 339 -14.83 6.21 -18.17
C TYR A 339 -16.20 6.41 -17.51
N GLY A 340 -17.28 6.25 -18.30
CA GLY A 340 -18.65 6.29 -17.80
C GLY A 340 -18.98 7.57 -17.02
N ALA A 341 -19.29 7.44 -15.75
CA ALA A 341 -19.67 8.53 -14.87
C ALA A 341 -18.50 9.45 -14.43
N PHE A 342 -17.23 9.07 -14.68
CA PHE A 342 -16.07 9.89 -14.33
C PHE A 342 -15.79 10.91 -15.43
N THR A 343 -16.04 12.17 -15.14
CA THR A 343 -16.03 13.26 -16.13
C THR A 343 -14.62 13.78 -16.45
N PRO A 344 -14.44 14.54 -17.56
CA PRO A 344 -13.20 15.27 -17.84
C PRO A 344 -12.82 16.29 -16.74
N GLU A 345 -13.83 16.90 -16.09
CA GLU A 345 -13.60 17.80 -14.96
C GLU A 345 -13.03 17.03 -13.76
N ASP A 346 -13.58 15.84 -13.44
CA ASP A 346 -13.03 14.97 -12.40
C ASP A 346 -11.60 14.57 -12.70
N THR A 347 -11.29 14.28 -13.97
CA THR A 347 -9.92 14.00 -14.43
C THR A 347 -8.98 15.15 -14.10
N LEU A 348 -9.35 16.38 -14.47
CA LEU A 348 -8.50 17.55 -14.27
C LEU A 348 -8.27 17.83 -12.78
N GLU A 349 -9.34 17.81 -11.99
CA GLU A 349 -9.25 18.13 -10.56
C GLU A 349 -8.54 17.00 -9.78
N THR A 350 -8.79 15.73 -10.12
CA THR A 350 -8.06 14.60 -9.52
C THR A 350 -6.58 14.62 -9.89
N ALA A 351 -6.25 15.00 -11.14
CA ALA A 351 -4.85 15.15 -11.57
C ALA A 351 -4.12 16.24 -10.76
N LYS A 352 -4.76 17.39 -10.49
CA LYS A 352 -4.20 18.43 -9.64
C LYS A 352 -3.91 17.91 -8.22
N VAL A 353 -4.82 17.11 -7.64
CA VAL A 353 -4.60 16.49 -6.34
C VAL A 353 -3.43 15.50 -6.39
N LEU A 354 -3.32 14.71 -7.47
CA LEU A 354 -2.23 13.75 -7.68
C LEU A 354 -0.86 14.44 -7.74
N VAL A 355 -0.76 15.62 -8.36
CA VAL A 355 0.48 16.42 -8.39
C VAL A 355 0.95 16.73 -6.96
N PHE A 356 0.05 17.14 -6.06
CA PHE A 356 0.39 17.43 -4.67
C PHE A 356 0.70 16.17 -3.85
N TYR A 357 0.13 15.02 -4.23
CA TYR A 357 0.41 13.73 -3.61
C TYR A 357 1.73 13.10 -4.09
N SER A 358 2.16 13.37 -5.32
CA SER A 358 3.28 12.65 -5.95
C SER A 358 4.58 12.68 -5.14
N PRO A 359 4.99 13.78 -4.45
CA PRO A 359 6.22 13.77 -3.66
C PRO A 359 6.14 12.91 -2.39
N VAL A 360 4.92 12.58 -1.90
CA VAL A 360 4.73 11.65 -0.76
C VAL A 360 5.43 10.33 -1.04
N LEU A 361 5.41 9.87 -2.29
CA LEU A 361 6.04 8.63 -2.73
C LEU A 361 7.51 8.54 -2.28
N VAL A 362 8.27 9.62 -2.46
CA VAL A 362 9.69 9.68 -2.10
C VAL A 362 9.87 9.58 -0.58
N PHE A 363 9.20 10.45 0.16
CA PHE A 363 9.37 10.52 1.61
C PHE A 363 8.84 9.28 2.33
N LEU A 364 7.70 8.75 1.89
CA LEU A 364 7.12 7.53 2.47
C LEU A 364 8.02 6.32 2.23
N SER A 365 8.65 6.25 1.06
CA SER A 365 9.58 5.19 0.71
C SER A 365 10.84 5.22 1.56
N ILE A 366 11.43 6.39 1.76
CA ILE A 366 12.57 6.57 2.67
C ILE A 366 12.17 6.22 4.10
N ASN A 367 11.02 6.70 4.57
CA ASN A 367 10.49 6.39 5.90
C ASN A 367 10.36 4.88 6.14
N ASN A 368 9.92 4.12 5.13
CA ASN A 368 9.84 2.66 5.23
C ASN A 368 11.22 2.01 5.43
N VAL A 369 12.26 2.48 4.72
CA VAL A 369 13.63 1.99 4.93
C VAL A 369 14.12 2.36 6.32
N LEU A 370 13.97 3.62 6.75
CA LEU A 370 14.44 4.09 8.06
C LEU A 370 13.72 3.39 9.22
N ASN A 371 12.43 3.10 9.09
CA ASN A 371 11.70 2.30 10.08
C ASN A 371 12.32 0.91 10.27
N ARG A 372 12.78 0.27 9.17
CA ARG A 372 13.48 -1.03 9.27
C ARG A 372 14.81 -0.91 10.00
N VAL A 373 15.53 0.21 9.86
CA VAL A 373 16.74 0.46 10.65
C VAL A 373 16.41 0.56 12.13
N PHE A 374 15.41 1.35 12.53
CA PHE A 374 14.98 1.43 13.92
C PHE A 374 14.59 0.07 14.49
N PHE A 375 13.81 -0.73 13.74
CA PHE A 375 13.44 -2.08 14.17
C PHE A 375 14.65 -3.01 14.29
N SER A 376 15.66 -2.86 13.42
CA SER A 376 16.89 -3.66 13.47
C SER A 376 17.76 -3.35 14.68
N ILE A 377 17.69 -2.11 15.23
CA ILE A 377 18.34 -1.72 16.48
C ILE A 377 17.41 -1.87 17.69
N GLN A 378 16.28 -2.57 17.54
CA GLN A 378 15.28 -2.82 18.57
C GLN A 378 14.60 -1.56 19.15
N ASP A 379 14.66 -0.43 18.45
CA ASP A 379 13.98 0.80 18.82
C ASP A 379 12.61 0.91 18.10
N THR A 380 11.57 0.39 18.72
CA THR A 380 10.19 0.49 18.21
C THR A 380 9.48 1.76 18.68
N LYS A 381 9.98 2.40 19.73
CA LYS A 381 9.36 3.60 20.35
C LYS A 381 9.55 4.84 19.48
N THR A 382 10.75 5.04 18.94
CA THR A 382 11.06 6.23 18.13
C THR A 382 10.19 6.34 16.88
N PRO A 383 10.01 5.30 16.03
CA PRO A 383 9.07 5.35 14.91
C PRO A 383 7.63 5.66 15.32
N PHE A 384 7.19 5.15 16.47
CA PHE A 384 5.87 5.41 17.03
C PHE A 384 5.67 6.90 17.38
N TYR A 385 6.59 7.51 18.15
CA TYR A 385 6.50 8.94 18.46
C TYR A 385 6.60 9.84 17.24
N ILE A 386 7.46 9.50 16.27
CA ILE A 386 7.52 10.24 15.00
C ILE A 386 6.22 10.08 14.22
N GLY A 387 5.56 8.93 14.32
CA GLY A 387 4.23 8.71 13.75
C GLY A 387 3.18 9.67 14.34
N ILE A 388 3.16 9.83 15.66
CA ILE A 388 2.29 10.80 16.34
C ILE A 388 2.60 12.24 15.88
N CYS A 389 3.88 12.62 15.85
CA CYS A 389 4.29 13.95 15.35
C CYS A 389 3.84 14.17 13.89
N ASN A 390 3.97 13.14 13.03
CA ASN A 390 3.51 13.22 11.63
C ASN A 390 2.01 13.51 11.56
N VAL A 391 1.20 12.81 12.35
CA VAL A 391 -0.26 13.05 12.43
C VAL A 391 -0.56 14.46 12.94
N ALA A 392 0.08 14.88 14.02
CA ALA A 392 -0.13 16.21 14.58
C ALA A 392 0.22 17.33 13.57
N ILE A 393 1.37 17.21 12.89
CA ILE A 393 1.77 18.17 11.84
C ILE A 393 0.78 18.15 10.68
N ASN A 394 0.37 16.96 10.22
CA ASN A 394 -0.60 16.85 9.13
C ASN A 394 -1.95 17.50 9.48
N VAL A 395 -2.48 17.22 10.68
CA VAL A 395 -3.72 17.83 11.19
C VAL A 395 -3.60 19.34 11.26
N SER A 396 -2.52 19.86 11.83
CA SER A 396 -2.30 21.31 11.94
C SER A 396 -2.20 21.99 10.57
N LEU A 397 -1.44 21.40 9.65
CA LEU A 397 -1.33 21.92 8.28
C LEU A 397 -2.67 21.87 7.54
N ASN A 398 -3.43 20.80 7.68
CA ASN A 398 -4.74 20.67 7.07
C ASN A 398 -5.69 21.78 7.49
N LEU A 399 -5.76 22.08 8.80
CA LEU A 399 -6.61 23.13 9.33
C LEU A 399 -6.21 24.51 8.79
N LEU A 400 -4.92 24.75 8.56
CA LEU A 400 -4.41 26.00 8.00
C LEU A 400 -4.68 26.16 6.50
N VAL A 401 -4.55 25.06 5.73
CA VAL A 401 -4.55 25.18 4.25
C VAL A 401 -5.86 24.74 3.60
N VAL A 402 -6.76 24.07 4.32
CA VAL A 402 -8.00 23.53 3.74
C VAL A 402 -8.89 24.62 3.11
N ASN A 403 -8.98 25.78 3.75
CA ASN A 403 -9.79 26.89 3.25
C ASN A 403 -9.14 27.66 2.09
N ILE A 404 -7.82 27.52 1.90
CA ILE A 404 -7.05 28.26 0.87
C ILE A 404 -6.86 27.38 -0.37
N LEU A 405 -6.44 26.14 -0.19
CA LEU A 405 -6.05 25.23 -1.27
C LEU A 405 -7.06 24.07 -1.47
N GLY A 406 -8.08 23.97 -0.63
CA GLY A 406 -9.08 22.90 -0.69
C GLY A 406 -8.44 21.49 -0.63
N VAL A 407 -8.91 20.60 -1.48
CA VAL A 407 -8.45 19.20 -1.55
C VAL A 407 -6.95 19.08 -1.88
N ARG A 408 -6.42 20.00 -2.70
CA ARG A 408 -4.98 20.03 -3.04
C ARG A 408 -4.14 20.32 -1.80
N GLY A 409 -4.63 21.18 -0.91
CA GLY A 409 -4.01 21.49 0.37
C GLY A 409 -3.93 20.25 1.27
N LEU A 410 -4.99 19.44 1.34
CA LEU A 410 -4.98 18.19 2.12
C LEU A 410 -3.89 17.22 1.61
N ALA A 411 -3.76 17.05 0.28
CA ALA A 411 -2.72 16.24 -0.32
C ALA A 411 -1.31 16.80 -0.04
N GLY A 412 -1.14 18.13 -0.16
CA GLY A 412 0.11 18.81 0.14
C GLY A 412 0.53 18.71 1.61
N SER A 413 -0.42 18.79 2.53
CA SER A 413 -0.16 18.63 3.97
C SER A 413 0.39 17.24 4.31
N VAL A 414 -0.14 16.19 3.67
CA VAL A 414 0.42 14.83 3.81
C VAL A 414 1.86 14.79 3.33
N THR A 415 2.16 15.45 2.20
CA THR A 415 3.52 15.54 1.65
C THR A 415 4.47 16.20 2.65
N VAL A 416 4.12 17.38 3.15
CA VAL A 416 4.96 18.14 4.09
C VAL A 416 5.13 17.40 5.41
N ALA A 417 4.05 16.88 5.99
CA ALA A 417 4.12 16.13 7.24
C ALA A 417 5.02 14.88 7.11
N THR A 418 4.89 14.15 6.00
CA THR A 418 5.72 12.96 5.73
C THR A 418 7.19 13.32 5.50
N ALA A 419 7.47 14.47 4.87
CA ALA A 419 8.82 15.00 4.71
C ALA A 419 9.46 15.39 6.05
N VAL A 420 8.71 16.08 6.92
CA VAL A 420 9.18 16.42 8.28
C VAL A 420 9.44 15.16 9.09
N ALA A 421 8.56 14.17 9.04
CA ALA A 421 8.76 12.88 9.70
C ALA A 421 10.01 12.15 9.18
N CYS A 422 10.31 12.26 7.88
CA CYS A 422 11.55 11.74 7.29
C CYS A 422 12.78 12.44 7.85
N ALA A 423 12.77 13.76 7.92
CA ALA A 423 13.86 14.55 8.49
C ALA A 423 14.10 14.22 9.98
N LEU A 424 13.03 14.11 10.79
CA LEU A 424 13.11 13.71 12.18
C LEU A 424 13.75 12.32 12.34
N ARG A 425 13.38 11.34 11.49
CA ARG A 425 14.01 10.01 11.51
C ARG A 425 15.50 10.08 11.26
N PHE A 426 15.94 10.84 10.27
CA PHE A 426 17.37 11.02 10.01
C PHE A 426 18.10 11.69 11.19
N ILE A 427 17.52 12.73 11.78
CA ILE A 427 18.12 13.46 12.91
C ILE A 427 18.29 12.53 14.11
N ILE A 428 17.22 11.79 14.48
CA ILE A 428 17.26 10.90 15.64
C ILE A 428 18.19 9.72 15.37
N LEU A 429 18.14 9.14 14.16
CA LEU A 429 19.01 8.04 13.81
C LEU A 429 20.51 8.45 13.84
N ARG A 430 20.83 9.67 13.37
CA ARG A 430 22.18 10.23 13.50
C ARG A 430 22.64 10.32 14.96
N LYS A 431 21.75 10.66 15.89
CA LYS A 431 22.05 10.68 17.32
C LYS A 431 22.28 9.27 17.89
N ARG A 432 21.57 8.26 17.39
CA ARG A 432 21.63 6.87 17.87
C ARG A 432 22.83 6.10 17.37
N ILE A 433 23.12 6.16 16.07
CA ILE A 433 24.16 5.35 15.42
C ILE A 433 25.32 6.19 14.87
N GLY A 434 25.34 7.49 15.13
CA GLY A 434 26.40 8.39 14.73
C GLY A 434 26.34 8.83 13.27
N HIS A 435 27.44 9.25 12.70
CA HIS A 435 27.51 9.81 11.34
C HIS A 435 26.86 8.90 10.28
N LEU A 436 25.92 9.46 9.50
CA LEU A 436 25.14 8.78 8.45
C LEU A 436 25.62 9.09 7.03
N GLY A 437 26.61 9.96 6.86
CA GLY A 437 27.07 10.36 5.53
C GLY A 437 26.06 11.24 4.77
N MET A 438 25.44 12.21 5.44
CA MET A 438 24.37 13.08 4.89
C MET A 438 24.75 13.75 3.56
N SER A 439 26.03 14.12 3.37
CA SER A 439 26.53 14.69 2.11
C SER A 439 26.34 13.73 0.92
N SER A 440 26.40 12.42 1.15
CA SER A 440 26.15 11.41 0.13
C SER A 440 24.67 11.36 -0.29
N TYR A 441 23.75 11.50 0.67
CA TYR A 441 22.32 11.59 0.37
C TYR A 441 21.97 12.87 -0.37
N LEU A 442 22.52 14.02 0.06
CA LEU A 442 22.28 15.29 -0.60
C LEU A 442 22.72 15.25 -2.06
N ARG A 443 23.93 14.71 -2.32
CA ARG A 443 24.42 14.50 -3.69
C ARG A 443 23.54 13.55 -4.49
N ALA A 444 23.04 12.48 -3.87
CA ALA A 444 22.11 11.57 -4.52
C ALA A 444 20.78 12.26 -4.86
N ILE A 445 20.19 13.01 -3.94
CA ILE A 445 18.96 13.78 -4.16
C ILE A 445 19.16 14.79 -5.29
N ILE A 446 20.24 15.59 -5.28
CA ILE A 446 20.50 16.58 -6.33
C ILE A 446 20.61 15.90 -7.70
N LYS A 447 21.40 14.81 -7.81
CA LYS A 447 21.55 14.08 -9.08
C LYS A 447 20.24 13.48 -9.57
N THR A 448 19.47 12.83 -8.68
CA THR A 448 18.19 12.22 -9.05
C THR A 448 17.14 13.26 -9.38
N CYS A 449 17.10 14.41 -8.69
CA CYS A 449 16.18 15.50 -9.01
C CYS A 449 16.53 16.17 -10.34
N LEU A 450 17.82 16.47 -10.61
CA LEU A 450 18.25 17.04 -11.88
C LEU A 450 17.93 16.12 -13.06
N ALA A 451 18.31 14.84 -12.95
CA ALA A 451 17.99 13.86 -13.98
C ALA A 451 16.46 13.67 -14.13
N GLY A 452 15.73 13.67 -13.02
CA GLY A 452 14.27 13.58 -13.01
C GLY A 452 13.56 14.77 -13.63
N LEU A 453 14.06 16.00 -13.42
CA LEU A 453 13.53 17.21 -14.06
C LEU A 453 13.72 17.16 -15.58
N ILE A 454 14.92 16.80 -16.06
CA ILE A 454 15.18 16.64 -17.50
C ILE A 454 14.27 15.55 -18.09
N MET A 455 14.13 14.42 -17.40
CA MET A 455 13.21 13.35 -17.76
C MET A 455 11.76 13.85 -17.82
N GLY A 456 11.32 14.66 -16.85
CA GLY A 456 9.96 15.21 -16.79
C GLY A 456 9.69 16.18 -17.95
N ILE A 457 10.64 17.05 -18.28
CA ILE A 457 10.57 17.94 -19.44
C ILE A 457 10.46 17.11 -20.73
N PHE A 458 11.31 16.10 -20.90
CA PHE A 458 11.22 15.18 -22.04
C PHE A 458 9.86 14.51 -22.12
N ALA A 459 9.36 13.97 -21.00
CA ALA A 459 8.06 13.30 -20.95
C ALA A 459 6.92 14.23 -21.36
N SER A 460 6.93 15.50 -20.93
CA SER A 460 5.89 16.46 -21.29
C SER A 460 5.98 16.84 -22.78
N VAL A 461 7.16 17.14 -23.28
CA VAL A 461 7.37 17.52 -24.68
C VAL A 461 7.10 16.36 -25.64
N ALA A 462 7.38 15.14 -25.22
CA ALA A 462 7.08 13.95 -26.03
C ALA A 462 5.60 13.57 -26.00
N PHE A 463 4.93 13.66 -24.83
CA PHE A 463 3.58 13.16 -24.68
C PHE A 463 2.52 14.11 -25.27
N PHE A 464 2.48 15.37 -24.84
CA PHE A 464 1.36 16.26 -25.15
C PHE A 464 1.23 16.63 -26.65
N PRO A 465 2.31 16.90 -27.41
CA PRO A 465 2.15 17.14 -28.84
C PRO A 465 1.71 15.89 -29.61
N LEU A 466 2.25 14.71 -29.25
CA LEU A 466 1.87 13.44 -29.89
C LEU A 466 0.43 13.06 -29.56
N GLU A 467 -0.02 13.32 -28.32
CA GLU A 467 -1.43 13.13 -27.93
C GLU A 467 -2.36 13.99 -28.80
N MET A 468 -1.99 15.25 -29.04
CA MET A 468 -2.77 16.18 -29.86
C MET A 468 -2.86 15.69 -31.31
N VAL A 469 -1.76 15.21 -31.88
CA VAL A 469 -1.73 14.60 -33.22
C VAL A 469 -2.62 13.35 -33.27
N LEU A 470 -2.49 12.44 -32.29
CA LEU A 470 -3.32 11.22 -32.26
C LEU A 470 -4.80 11.54 -32.12
N ALA A 471 -5.17 12.57 -31.35
CA ALA A 471 -6.56 13.02 -31.21
C ALA A 471 -7.14 13.60 -32.51
N GLY A 472 -6.30 14.09 -33.43
CA GLY A 472 -6.73 14.54 -34.75
C GLY A 472 -7.06 13.40 -35.73
N PHE A 473 -6.48 12.21 -35.51
CA PHE A 473 -6.65 11.06 -36.43
C PHE A 473 -7.50 9.92 -35.86
N LEU A 474 -7.62 9.83 -34.55
CA LEU A 474 -8.27 8.71 -33.85
C LEU A 474 -9.37 9.22 -32.92
N ALA A 475 -10.42 8.41 -32.73
CA ALA A 475 -11.51 8.69 -31.81
C ALA A 475 -11.91 7.46 -30.99
N GLY A 476 -12.64 7.68 -29.90
CA GLY A 476 -13.22 6.63 -29.07
C GLY A 476 -12.19 5.66 -28.48
N ALA A 477 -12.47 4.36 -28.57
CA ALA A 477 -11.62 3.30 -27.99
C ALA A 477 -10.22 3.23 -28.64
N LYS A 478 -10.11 3.52 -29.95
CA LYS A 478 -8.82 3.52 -30.67
C LYS A 478 -7.90 4.63 -30.14
N LEU A 479 -8.43 5.83 -29.91
CA LEU A 479 -7.67 6.93 -29.32
C LEU A 479 -7.19 6.60 -27.90
N ARG A 480 -8.04 5.99 -27.08
CA ARG A 480 -7.67 5.59 -25.70
C ARG A 480 -6.55 4.56 -25.69
N LEU A 481 -6.65 3.53 -26.55
CA LEU A 481 -5.58 2.55 -26.67
C LEU A 481 -4.27 3.19 -27.14
N ALA A 482 -4.34 4.08 -28.12
CA ALA A 482 -3.19 4.81 -28.63
C ALA A 482 -2.56 5.70 -27.52
N LYS A 483 -3.37 6.39 -26.72
CA LYS A 483 -2.89 7.17 -25.55
C LYS A 483 -2.22 6.28 -24.51
N LEU A 484 -2.77 5.09 -24.22
CA LEU A 484 -2.15 4.13 -23.30
C LEU A 484 -0.78 3.66 -23.83
N VAL A 485 -0.71 3.28 -25.11
CA VAL A 485 0.54 2.86 -25.75
C VAL A 485 1.56 4.01 -25.74
N LEU A 486 1.12 5.22 -26.10
CA LEU A 486 1.96 6.42 -26.03
C LEU A 486 2.48 6.68 -24.62
N LEU A 487 1.62 6.60 -23.61
CA LEU A 487 2.02 6.80 -22.20
C LEU A 487 3.09 5.78 -21.77
N LEU A 488 2.93 4.51 -22.14
CA LEU A 488 3.90 3.46 -21.84
C LEU A 488 5.22 3.67 -22.58
N LEU A 489 5.18 4.03 -23.87
CA LEU A 489 6.38 4.32 -24.65
C LEU A 489 7.13 5.53 -24.11
N VAL A 490 6.43 6.64 -23.84
CA VAL A 490 7.03 7.83 -23.26
C VAL A 490 7.62 7.53 -21.88
N ALA A 491 6.93 6.76 -21.04
CA ALA A 491 7.44 6.36 -19.73
C ALA A 491 8.72 5.52 -19.85
N LEU A 492 8.78 4.56 -20.78
CA LEU A 492 9.96 3.73 -21.03
C LEU A 492 11.15 4.55 -21.56
N CYS A 493 10.90 5.40 -22.56
CA CYS A 493 11.94 6.28 -23.10
C CYS A 493 12.46 7.27 -22.06
N SER A 494 11.55 7.82 -21.24
CA SER A 494 11.88 8.72 -20.14
C SER A 494 12.71 8.02 -19.05
N ALA A 495 12.35 6.78 -18.69
CA ALA A 495 13.12 5.99 -17.74
C ALA A 495 14.53 5.65 -18.27
N PHE A 496 14.63 5.33 -19.56
CA PHE A 496 15.93 5.10 -20.21
C PHE A 496 16.79 6.36 -20.20
N LEU A 497 16.22 7.50 -20.61
CA LEU A 497 16.91 8.81 -20.57
C LEU A 497 17.38 9.16 -19.17
N TYR A 498 16.53 8.96 -18.15
CA TYR A 498 16.88 9.17 -16.75
C TYR A 498 18.08 8.30 -16.32
N GLY A 499 18.06 7.02 -16.65
CA GLY A 499 19.16 6.10 -16.37
C GLY A 499 20.46 6.52 -17.05
N LEU A 500 20.38 6.97 -18.31
CA LEU A 500 21.52 7.47 -19.09
C LEU A 500 22.13 8.71 -18.44
N ILE A 501 21.31 9.70 -18.06
CA ILE A 501 21.77 10.92 -17.38
C ILE A 501 22.46 10.57 -16.06
N LEU A 502 21.91 9.68 -15.25
CA LEU A 502 22.52 9.26 -13.99
C LEU A 502 23.84 8.50 -14.19
N TYR A 503 23.94 7.72 -15.26
CA TYR A 503 25.19 7.04 -15.61
C TYR A 503 26.30 8.07 -15.89
N PHE A 504 26.00 9.13 -16.67
CA PHE A 504 26.97 10.22 -16.95
C PHE A 504 27.26 11.09 -15.71
N LEU A 505 26.25 11.30 -14.83
CA LEU A 505 26.43 11.98 -13.55
C LEU A 505 27.25 11.14 -12.53
N GLY A 506 27.65 9.92 -12.90
CA GLY A 506 28.45 9.06 -12.04
C GLY A 506 27.68 8.57 -10.81
N PHE A 507 26.40 8.22 -10.96
CA PHE A 507 25.62 7.59 -9.89
C PHE A 507 26.04 6.13 -9.74
N ARG A 508 26.64 5.79 -8.58
CA ARG A 508 27.31 4.50 -8.36
C ARG A 508 26.37 3.31 -8.56
N GLU A 509 25.18 3.39 -8.01
CA GLU A 509 24.19 2.32 -8.06
C GLU A 509 23.75 2.00 -9.51
N VAL A 510 23.72 2.99 -10.41
CA VAL A 510 23.44 2.78 -11.85
C VAL A 510 24.63 2.10 -12.53
N LYS A 511 25.85 2.52 -12.22
CA LYS A 511 27.07 1.89 -12.77
C LYS A 511 27.17 0.42 -12.35
N ASP A 512 26.85 0.12 -11.09
CA ASP A 512 26.85 -1.26 -10.57
C ASP A 512 25.83 -2.14 -11.30
N ILE A 513 24.63 -1.61 -11.60
CA ILE A 513 23.60 -2.31 -12.40
C ILE A 513 24.10 -2.58 -13.83
N VAL A 514 24.68 -1.59 -14.48
CA VAL A 514 25.22 -1.73 -15.86
C VAL A 514 26.34 -2.78 -15.89
N HIS A 515 27.26 -2.77 -14.91
CA HIS A 515 28.30 -3.78 -14.78
C HIS A 515 27.74 -5.20 -14.60
N LEU A 516 26.72 -5.36 -13.76
CA LEU A 516 26.03 -6.63 -13.56
C LEU A 516 25.34 -7.16 -14.82
N VAL A 517 24.74 -6.26 -15.61
CA VAL A 517 24.10 -6.64 -16.87
C VAL A 517 25.15 -7.07 -17.89
N ASN A 518 26.22 -6.30 -18.03
CA ASN A 518 27.30 -6.61 -18.97
C ASN A 518 28.00 -7.94 -18.64
N SER A 519 28.31 -8.19 -17.36
CA SER A 519 28.92 -9.46 -16.94
C SER A 519 28.04 -10.68 -17.21
N LYS A 520 26.70 -10.56 -17.03
CA LYS A 520 25.74 -11.62 -17.37
C LYS A 520 25.61 -11.83 -18.89
N LEU A 521 25.70 -10.76 -19.68
CA LEU A 521 25.67 -10.86 -21.15
C LEU A 521 26.94 -11.54 -21.67
N GLU A 522 28.10 -11.21 -21.13
CA GLU A 522 29.36 -11.87 -21.47
C GLU A 522 29.38 -13.34 -21.07
N ALA A 523 28.87 -13.69 -19.88
CA ALA A 523 28.72 -15.07 -19.45
C ALA A 523 27.77 -15.87 -20.35
N ARG A 524 26.67 -15.25 -20.83
CA ARG A 524 25.76 -15.85 -21.82
C ARG A 524 26.41 -16.04 -23.19
N LYS A 525 27.22 -15.06 -23.67
CA LYS A 525 27.96 -15.17 -24.92
C LYS A 525 28.99 -16.29 -24.86
N LYS A 526 29.76 -16.41 -23.76
CA LYS A 526 30.70 -17.50 -23.52
C LYS A 526 30.01 -18.87 -23.47
N ARG A 527 28.82 -19.00 -22.85
CA ARG A 527 28.04 -20.26 -22.88
C ARG A 527 27.53 -20.64 -24.27
N LYS A 528 27.16 -19.64 -25.11
CA LYS A 528 26.73 -19.89 -26.50
C LYS A 528 27.88 -20.21 -27.45
N SER A 529 29.12 -19.83 -27.14
CA SER A 529 30.31 -20.16 -27.95
C SER A 529 30.95 -21.52 -27.54
N LEU A 530 30.49 -22.12 -26.44
CA LEU A 530 30.93 -23.43 -25.97
C LEU A 530 29.95 -24.57 -26.29
N ASN A 531 28.74 -24.23 -26.77
CA ASN A 531 27.76 -25.13 -27.37
C ASN A 531 27.70 -24.93 -28.90
#